data_9e28ebabda9d11f5b220ac43a6107931
#
_entry.id   9e28ebabda9d11f5b220ac43a6107931
#
_cell.length_a   1.000
_cell.length_b   1.000
_cell.length_c   1.000
_cell.angle_alpha   90.00
_cell.angle_beta   90.00
_cell.angle_gamma   90.00
#
_symmetry.space_group_name_H-M   'P 1'
#
loop_
_entity.id
_entity.type
_entity.pdbx_description
1 polymer ?
#
loop_
_entity_poly.entity_id
_entity_poly.type
_entity_poly.pdbx_seq_one_letter_code
_entity_poly.pdbx_strand_id
1 'polypeptide(L)'
;MKKGFLRDYVLDPDNPGGYRYVGSYYFCTVSDKNRRKNGILQLIGGILELLFGLVAVSIHCLGNFKIAVVIPVECILICIVLYMTGSYSYMTSPDKMEKSTYEKAFLRTVQSTAVGLVLNAFALVAQVVVIIRNISSLEGYGDYILLGMLAILFVCNLATLKYHRGLYKQAGIISVEEDVAGDRD
;
A
#
# COMPACT_ATOMS: atom_id res chain seq x y z
N MET A 1 -11.39 -4.62 19.31
CA MET A 1 -10.44 -5.09 18.28
C MET A 1 -9.15 -5.75 18.81
N LYS A 2 -9.08 -6.26 20.05
CA LYS A 2 -7.84 -6.85 20.63
C LYS A 2 -7.81 -8.39 20.69
N LYS A 3 -8.91 -9.09 20.39
CA LYS A 3 -8.99 -10.56 20.58
C LYS A 3 -8.28 -11.42 19.51
N GLY A 4 -8.00 -10.88 18.30
CA GLY A 4 -7.34 -11.65 17.25
C GLY A 4 -5.82 -11.70 17.37
N PHE A 5 -5.21 -10.66 17.93
CA PHE A 5 -3.76 -10.55 18.06
C PHE A 5 -3.16 -11.47 19.12
N LEU A 6 -3.92 -11.75 20.19
CA LEU A 6 -3.50 -12.62 21.30
C LEU A 6 -3.67 -14.11 21.02
N ARG A 7 -4.33 -14.48 19.91
CA ARG A 7 -4.61 -15.89 19.60
C ARG A 7 -3.36 -16.66 19.16
N ASP A 8 -2.39 -15.95 18.59
CA ASP A 8 -1.16 -16.53 18.05
C ASP A 8 0.03 -16.36 19.02
N TYR A 9 -0.24 -15.94 20.28
CA TYR A 9 0.77 -15.76 21.32
C TYR A 9 0.34 -16.50 22.58
N VAL A 10 1.25 -17.27 23.17
CA VAL A 10 1.10 -17.94 24.48
C VAL A 10 2.11 -17.37 25.46
N LEU A 11 1.83 -17.49 26.76
CA LEU A 11 2.80 -17.16 27.80
C LEU A 11 4.04 -18.02 27.62
N ASP A 12 5.22 -17.39 27.62
CA ASP A 12 6.49 -18.09 27.51
C ASP A 12 6.82 -18.76 28.85
N PRO A 13 6.92 -20.09 28.91
CA PRO A 13 7.25 -20.79 30.14
C PRO A 13 8.67 -20.49 30.65
N ASP A 14 9.59 -20.12 29.74
CA ASP A 14 11.00 -19.87 30.04
C ASP A 14 11.29 -18.41 30.41
N ASN A 15 10.31 -17.50 30.16
CA ASN A 15 10.45 -16.08 30.45
C ASN A 15 9.18 -15.54 31.12
N PRO A 16 9.12 -15.48 32.48
CA PRO A 16 7.94 -15.04 33.22
C PRO A 16 7.50 -13.62 32.81
N GLY A 17 6.32 -13.50 32.20
CA GLY A 17 5.76 -12.25 31.67
C GLY A 17 6.06 -12.00 30.19
N GLY A 18 6.82 -12.85 29.53
CA GLY A 18 7.01 -12.88 28.07
C GLY A 18 5.90 -13.63 27.34
N TYR A 19 5.75 -13.35 26.05
CA TYR A 19 4.85 -14.09 25.16
C TYR A 19 5.65 -14.71 24.04
N ARG A 20 5.41 -15.99 23.77
CA ARG A 20 5.98 -16.71 22.63
C ARG A 20 4.94 -16.77 21.50
N TYR A 21 5.37 -16.49 20.28
CA TYR A 21 4.54 -16.64 19.11
C TYR A 21 4.42 -18.12 18.71
N VAL A 22 3.18 -18.58 18.54
CA VAL A 22 2.85 -19.99 18.18
C VAL A 22 2.04 -20.08 16.88
N GLY A 23 1.89 -18.97 16.17
CA GLY A 23 1.22 -18.94 14.87
C GLY A 23 2.12 -19.36 13.71
N SER A 24 1.54 -19.38 12.51
CA SER A 24 2.26 -19.73 11.27
C SER A 24 3.35 -18.71 10.94
N TYR A 25 4.55 -19.18 10.62
CA TYR A 25 5.65 -18.36 10.12
C TYR A 25 5.64 -18.29 8.60
N TYR A 26 6.03 -17.14 8.07
CA TYR A 26 6.16 -16.90 6.64
C TYR A 26 7.61 -16.68 6.28
N PHE A 27 8.09 -17.38 5.27
CA PHE A 27 9.48 -17.29 4.81
C PHE A 27 9.57 -16.49 3.53
N CYS A 28 10.49 -15.52 3.50
CA CYS A 28 10.81 -14.78 2.29
C CYS A 28 12.00 -15.41 1.60
N THR A 29 11.80 -15.92 0.37
CA THR A 29 12.89 -16.53 -0.43
C THR A 29 13.77 -15.50 -1.14
N VAL A 30 13.37 -14.23 -1.10
CA VAL A 30 14.12 -13.12 -1.72
C VAL A 30 15.30 -12.76 -0.81
N SER A 31 16.52 -12.76 -1.34
CA SER A 31 17.71 -12.37 -0.58
C SER A 31 17.60 -10.95 -0.01
N ASP A 32 18.20 -10.72 1.16
CA ASP A 32 18.21 -9.43 1.85
C ASP A 32 18.64 -8.27 0.95
N LYS A 33 19.67 -8.46 0.15
CA LYS A 33 20.16 -7.45 -0.79
C LYS A 33 19.07 -7.03 -1.80
N ASN A 34 18.37 -8.00 -2.37
CA ASN A 34 17.31 -7.76 -3.35
C ASN A 34 16.07 -7.17 -2.66
N ARG A 35 15.75 -7.62 -1.45
CA ARG A 35 14.64 -7.09 -0.65
C ARG A 35 14.84 -5.61 -0.32
N ARG A 36 16.05 -5.23 0.12
CA ARG A 36 16.41 -3.82 0.36
C ARG A 36 16.35 -2.99 -0.93
N LYS A 37 16.92 -3.49 -2.03
CA LYS A 37 16.88 -2.80 -3.33
C LYS A 37 15.44 -2.56 -3.79
N ASN A 38 14.60 -3.59 -3.73
CA ASN A 38 13.21 -3.51 -4.13
C ASN A 38 12.41 -2.57 -3.22
N GLY A 39 12.63 -2.61 -1.89
CA GLY A 39 11.99 -1.71 -0.94
C GLY A 39 12.37 -0.24 -1.17
N ILE A 40 13.65 0.06 -1.42
CA ILE A 40 14.10 1.41 -1.77
C ILE A 40 13.42 1.89 -3.05
N LEU A 41 13.37 1.05 -4.09
CA LEU A 41 12.71 1.42 -5.35
C LEU A 41 11.23 1.73 -5.17
N GLN A 42 10.53 0.94 -4.33
CA GLN A 42 9.14 1.18 -3.96
C GLN A 42 8.97 2.51 -3.20
N LEU A 43 9.86 2.81 -2.25
CA LEU A 43 9.81 4.07 -1.50
C LEU A 43 10.03 5.28 -2.40
N ILE A 44 10.99 5.20 -3.32
CA ILE A 44 11.22 6.28 -4.32
C ILE A 44 9.97 6.47 -5.18
N GLY A 45 9.38 5.38 -5.69
CA GLY A 45 8.12 5.44 -6.45
C GLY A 45 7.01 6.12 -5.64
N GLY A 46 6.84 5.75 -4.37
CA GLY A 46 5.85 6.35 -3.47
C GLY A 46 6.07 7.84 -3.20
N ILE A 47 7.32 8.25 -3.03
CA ILE A 47 7.64 9.68 -2.88
C ILE A 47 7.25 10.45 -4.14
N LEU A 48 7.56 9.92 -5.32
CA LEU A 48 7.17 10.55 -6.58
C LEU A 48 5.65 10.62 -6.75
N GLU A 49 4.92 9.53 -6.48
CA GLU A 49 3.45 9.52 -6.53
C GLU A 49 2.86 10.51 -5.51
N LEU A 50 3.42 10.60 -4.30
CA LEU A 50 2.98 11.55 -3.28
C LEU A 50 3.18 12.99 -3.74
N LEU A 51 4.34 13.32 -4.33
CA LEU A 51 4.61 14.66 -4.87
C LEU A 51 3.63 15.01 -6.01
N PHE A 52 3.39 14.09 -6.94
CA PHE A 52 2.40 14.29 -7.99
C PHE A 52 0.99 14.50 -7.43
N GLY A 53 0.59 13.74 -6.42
CA GLY A 53 -0.70 13.89 -5.76
C GLY A 53 -0.83 15.23 -5.05
N LEU A 54 0.20 15.69 -4.34
CA LEU A 54 0.23 17.01 -3.68
C LEU A 54 0.13 18.15 -4.70
N VAL A 55 0.83 18.05 -5.83
CA VAL A 55 0.70 19.03 -6.91
C VAL A 55 -0.74 19.01 -7.45
N ALA A 56 -1.35 17.85 -7.69
CA ALA A 56 -2.72 17.74 -8.17
C ALA A 56 -3.74 18.46 -7.26
N VAL A 57 -3.62 18.29 -5.93
CA VAL A 57 -4.50 18.99 -4.95
C VAL A 57 -4.26 20.50 -4.93
N SER A 58 -3.05 20.95 -5.27
CA SER A 58 -2.66 22.36 -5.24
C SER A 58 -3.10 23.15 -6.47
N ILE A 59 -3.56 22.49 -7.53
CA ILE A 59 -4.02 23.16 -8.75
C ILE A 59 -5.32 23.92 -8.46
N HIS A 60 -5.29 25.22 -8.71
CA HIS A 60 -6.50 26.05 -8.60
C HIS A 60 -7.39 25.84 -9.82
N CYS A 61 -8.43 25.01 -9.68
CA CYS A 61 -9.35 24.65 -10.76
C CYS A 61 -10.71 24.22 -10.19
N LEU A 62 -11.73 24.19 -11.04
CA LEU A 62 -13.10 23.86 -10.65
C LEU A 62 -13.19 22.44 -10.06
N GLY A 63 -12.43 21.48 -10.60
CA GLY A 63 -12.40 20.09 -10.14
C GLY A 63 -12.02 19.98 -8.66
N ASN A 64 -11.03 20.76 -8.21
CA ASN A 64 -10.57 20.77 -6.82
C ASN A 64 -11.56 21.40 -5.82
N PHE A 65 -12.65 22.00 -6.31
CA PHE A 65 -13.78 22.43 -5.47
C PHE A 65 -14.95 21.45 -5.50
N LYS A 66 -14.85 20.35 -6.23
CA LYS A 66 -15.90 19.30 -6.29
C LYS A 66 -15.56 18.15 -5.37
N ILE A 67 -16.44 17.86 -4.41
CA ILE A 67 -16.31 16.76 -3.44
C ILE A 67 -16.03 15.42 -4.11
N ALA A 68 -16.67 15.16 -5.26
CA ALA A 68 -16.48 13.93 -6.03
C ALA A 68 -15.06 13.75 -6.60
N VAL A 69 -14.27 14.82 -6.69
CA VAL A 69 -12.86 14.79 -7.13
C VAL A 69 -11.92 14.86 -5.92
N VAL A 70 -12.12 15.82 -5.04
CA VAL A 70 -11.26 16.12 -3.89
C VAL A 70 -11.15 14.93 -2.93
N ILE A 71 -12.27 14.37 -2.48
CA ILE A 71 -12.24 13.28 -1.48
C ILE A 71 -11.47 12.06 -2.00
N PRO A 72 -11.73 11.54 -3.22
CA PRO A 72 -10.92 10.43 -3.75
C PRO A 72 -9.43 10.78 -3.83
N VAL A 73 -9.06 11.99 -4.25
CA VAL A 73 -7.65 12.39 -4.37
C VAL A 73 -6.96 12.42 -2.99
N GLU A 74 -7.60 12.97 -1.96
CA GLU A 74 -7.08 12.94 -0.59
C GLU A 74 -6.93 11.51 -0.07
N CYS A 75 -7.92 10.65 -0.33
CA CYS A 75 -7.84 9.23 0.03
C CYS A 75 -6.71 8.49 -0.71
N ILE A 76 -6.40 8.87 -1.96
CA ILE A 76 -5.25 8.33 -2.70
C ILE A 76 -3.94 8.67 -1.98
N LEU A 77 -3.77 9.90 -1.49
CA LEU A 77 -2.58 10.29 -0.73
C LEU A 77 -2.40 9.43 0.51
N ILE A 78 -3.49 9.15 1.24
CA ILE A 78 -3.47 8.23 2.39
C ILE A 78 -3.04 6.82 1.95
N CYS A 79 -3.57 6.32 0.84
CA CYS A 79 -3.19 5.01 0.29
C CYS A 79 -1.70 4.95 -0.07
N ILE A 80 -1.14 6.02 -0.64
CA ILE A 80 0.29 6.11 -0.97
C ILE A 80 1.14 6.04 0.31
N VAL A 81 0.78 6.76 1.37
CA VAL A 81 1.48 6.70 2.66
C VAL A 81 1.40 5.31 3.27
N LEU A 82 0.24 4.66 3.21
CA LEU A 82 0.07 3.29 3.72
C LEU A 82 0.92 2.28 2.94
N TYR A 83 0.99 2.40 1.63
CA TYR A 83 1.85 1.53 0.84
C TYR A 83 3.35 1.78 1.11
N MET A 84 3.77 3.03 1.31
CA MET A 84 5.16 3.36 1.68
C MET A 84 5.54 2.74 3.02
N THR A 85 4.65 2.78 4.03
CA THR A 85 4.89 2.11 5.32
C THR A 85 5.00 0.59 5.17
N GLY A 86 4.21 -0.01 4.27
CA GLY A 86 4.30 -1.43 3.92
C GLY A 86 5.63 -1.75 3.22
N SER A 87 6.05 -0.93 2.27
CA SER A 87 7.34 -1.08 1.56
C SER A 87 8.55 -0.96 2.50
N TYR A 88 8.48 -0.05 3.47
CA TYR A 88 9.50 0.04 4.53
C TYR A 88 9.53 -1.24 5.38
N SER A 89 8.36 -1.74 5.80
CA SER A 89 8.26 -3.00 6.54
C SER A 89 8.80 -4.18 5.73
N TYR A 90 8.55 -4.23 4.41
CA TYR A 90 9.13 -5.24 3.50
C TYR A 90 10.66 -5.17 3.48
N MET A 91 11.22 -3.97 3.38
CA MET A 91 12.68 -3.75 3.32
C MET A 91 13.38 -4.20 4.60
N THR A 92 12.75 -4.02 5.77
CA THR A 92 13.31 -4.29 7.09
C THR A 92 12.89 -5.63 7.68
N SER A 93 12.03 -6.41 6.97
CA SER A 93 11.53 -7.68 7.47
C SER A 93 12.66 -8.73 7.54
N PRO A 94 12.65 -9.61 8.57
CA PRO A 94 13.54 -10.77 8.62
C PRO A 94 13.12 -11.84 7.59
N ASP A 95 13.99 -12.83 7.36
CA ASP A 95 13.67 -13.93 6.44
C ASP A 95 12.53 -14.82 6.96
N LYS A 96 12.48 -15.05 8.26
CA LYS A 96 11.37 -15.70 8.98
C LYS A 96 10.48 -14.62 9.61
N MET A 97 9.25 -14.51 9.16
CA MET A 97 8.30 -13.47 9.57
C MET A 97 7.11 -14.07 10.30
N GLU A 98 6.68 -13.39 11.36
CA GLU A 98 5.37 -13.60 11.96
C GLU A 98 4.26 -13.07 11.04
N LYS A 99 3.05 -13.58 11.18
CA LYS A 99 1.87 -13.18 10.41
C LYS A 99 1.66 -11.66 10.40
N SER A 100 1.83 -11.00 11.54
CA SER A 100 1.66 -9.54 11.65
C SER A 100 2.65 -8.75 10.80
N THR A 101 3.91 -9.21 10.74
CA THR A 101 4.96 -8.61 9.91
C THR A 101 4.69 -8.85 8.43
N TYR A 102 4.28 -10.07 8.08
CA TYR A 102 3.87 -10.42 6.73
C TYR A 102 2.69 -9.58 6.23
N GLU A 103 1.63 -9.45 7.03
CA GLU A 103 0.47 -8.63 6.68
C GLU A 103 0.85 -7.16 6.46
N LYS A 104 1.75 -6.61 7.27
CA LYS A 104 2.24 -5.24 7.10
C LYS A 104 3.10 -5.08 5.85
N ALA A 105 4.03 -6.00 5.61
CA ALA A 105 5.00 -5.91 4.54
C ALA A 105 4.41 -6.20 3.14
N PHE A 106 3.48 -7.14 3.05
CA PHE A 106 2.96 -7.61 1.76
C PHE A 106 1.49 -7.24 1.54
N LEU A 107 0.58 -7.66 2.45
CA LEU A 107 -0.86 -7.46 2.23
C LEU A 107 -1.23 -5.99 2.23
N ARG A 108 -0.75 -5.21 3.20
CA ARG A 108 -1.03 -3.76 3.27
C ARG A 108 -0.57 -3.04 2.00
N THR A 109 0.63 -3.36 1.52
CA THR A 109 1.20 -2.73 0.31
C THR A 109 0.31 -3.00 -0.91
N VAL A 110 -0.07 -4.26 -1.14
CA VAL A 110 -0.93 -4.63 -2.28
C VAL A 110 -2.34 -4.05 -2.13
N GLN A 111 -2.92 -4.13 -0.94
CA GLN A 111 -4.28 -3.65 -0.71
C GLN A 111 -4.40 -2.13 -0.83
N SER A 112 -3.47 -1.37 -0.22
CA SER A 112 -3.48 0.10 -0.32
C SER A 112 -3.30 0.58 -1.76
N THR A 113 -2.38 -0.04 -2.52
CA THR A 113 -2.19 0.30 -3.93
C THR A 113 -3.44 -0.05 -4.77
N ALA A 114 -4.09 -1.19 -4.50
CA ALA A 114 -5.31 -1.58 -5.22
C ALA A 114 -6.48 -0.62 -4.91
N VAL A 115 -6.67 -0.24 -3.64
CA VAL A 115 -7.67 0.76 -3.25
C VAL A 115 -7.37 2.11 -3.87
N GLY A 116 -6.10 2.56 -3.83
CA GLY A 116 -5.66 3.79 -4.47
C GLY A 116 -5.95 3.81 -5.98
N LEU A 117 -5.74 2.70 -6.67
CA LEU A 117 -6.07 2.58 -8.10
C LEU A 117 -7.57 2.75 -8.38
N VAL A 118 -8.43 2.13 -7.58
CA VAL A 118 -9.90 2.25 -7.72
C VAL A 118 -10.34 3.69 -7.48
N LEU A 119 -9.84 4.33 -6.42
CA LEU A 119 -10.15 5.72 -6.10
C LEU A 119 -9.69 6.67 -7.20
N ASN A 120 -8.51 6.40 -7.78
CA ASN A 120 -7.98 7.21 -8.88
C ASN A 120 -8.81 7.07 -10.17
N ALA A 121 -9.25 5.85 -10.50
CA ALA A 121 -10.20 5.64 -11.61
C ALA A 121 -11.49 6.45 -11.39
N PHE A 122 -12.02 6.45 -10.17
CA PHE A 122 -13.21 7.22 -9.83
C PHE A 122 -12.95 8.74 -9.95
N ALA A 123 -11.83 9.25 -9.43
CA ALA A 123 -11.45 10.65 -9.55
C ALA A 123 -11.31 11.10 -11.01
N LEU A 124 -10.72 10.26 -11.87
CA LEU A 124 -10.60 10.52 -13.31
C LEU A 124 -11.97 10.67 -13.97
N VAL A 125 -12.88 9.73 -13.73
CA VAL A 125 -14.24 9.79 -14.28
C VAL A 125 -14.97 11.03 -13.76
N ALA A 126 -14.87 11.32 -12.48
CA ALA A 126 -15.48 12.51 -11.88
C ALA A 126 -14.94 13.80 -12.52
N GLN A 127 -13.62 13.90 -12.73
CA GLN A 127 -13.00 15.07 -13.36
C GLN A 127 -13.44 15.24 -14.82
N VAL A 128 -13.55 14.16 -15.58
CA VAL A 128 -14.11 14.22 -16.94
C VAL A 128 -15.55 14.75 -16.94
N VAL A 129 -16.38 14.29 -16.01
CA VAL A 129 -17.77 14.78 -15.87
C VAL A 129 -17.80 16.27 -15.50
N VAL A 130 -16.90 16.73 -14.62
CA VAL A 130 -16.78 18.16 -14.27
C VAL A 130 -16.45 18.98 -15.50
N ILE A 131 -15.48 18.57 -16.30
CA ILE A 131 -15.08 19.25 -17.55
C ILE A 131 -16.26 19.32 -18.53
N ILE A 132 -16.90 18.19 -18.80
CA ILE A 132 -18.02 18.13 -19.78
C ILE A 132 -19.20 19.03 -19.35
N ARG A 133 -19.55 18.99 -18.06
CA ARG A 133 -20.70 19.75 -17.54
C ARG A 133 -20.45 21.26 -17.46
N ASN A 134 -19.21 21.68 -17.37
CA ASN A 134 -18.85 23.09 -17.16
C ASN A 134 -17.97 23.65 -18.27
N ILE A 135 -17.98 23.07 -19.46
CA ILE A 135 -17.07 23.40 -20.57
C ILE A 135 -17.15 24.89 -20.97
N SER A 136 -18.32 25.50 -20.82
CA SER A 136 -18.55 26.93 -21.14
C SER A 136 -18.14 27.88 -20.00
N SER A 137 -17.88 27.37 -18.80
CA SER A 137 -17.54 28.16 -17.61
C SER A 137 -16.13 27.83 -17.06
N LEU A 138 -15.36 27.00 -17.78
CA LEU A 138 -13.99 26.71 -17.41
C LEU A 138 -13.09 27.91 -17.65
N GLU A 139 -12.43 28.38 -16.59
CA GLU A 139 -11.44 29.44 -16.65
C GLU A 139 -10.03 28.83 -16.73
N GLY A 140 -9.36 28.99 -17.86
CA GLY A 140 -7.97 28.52 -18.05
C GLY A 140 -7.83 27.00 -18.25
N TYR A 141 -6.61 26.50 -18.03
CA TYR A 141 -6.22 25.10 -18.29
C TYR A 141 -6.17 24.22 -17.03
N GLY A 142 -6.51 24.75 -15.86
CA GLY A 142 -6.33 24.06 -14.57
C GLY A 142 -7.02 22.70 -14.51
N ASP A 143 -8.28 22.60 -14.97
CA ASP A 143 -9.03 21.35 -14.99
C ASP A 143 -8.46 20.30 -15.93
N TYR A 144 -7.89 20.71 -17.07
CA TYR A 144 -7.20 19.80 -18.00
C TYR A 144 -5.85 19.34 -17.45
N ILE A 145 -5.13 20.22 -16.73
CA ILE A 145 -3.87 19.87 -16.06
C ILE A 145 -4.18 18.86 -14.94
N LEU A 146 -5.21 19.10 -14.13
CA LEU A 146 -5.64 18.15 -13.10
C LEU A 146 -5.99 16.78 -13.70
N LEU A 147 -6.74 16.74 -14.80
CA LEU A 147 -7.06 15.50 -15.49
C LEU A 147 -5.79 14.77 -15.94
N GLY A 148 -4.81 15.49 -16.52
CA GLY A 148 -3.51 14.94 -16.92
C GLY A 148 -2.74 14.36 -15.73
N MET A 149 -2.71 15.08 -14.59
CA MET A 149 -2.06 14.61 -13.37
C MET A 149 -2.71 13.34 -12.81
N LEU A 150 -4.04 13.27 -12.78
CA LEU A 150 -4.78 12.08 -12.36
C LEU A 150 -4.53 10.90 -13.29
N ALA A 151 -4.42 11.13 -14.62
CA ALA A 151 -4.08 10.09 -15.58
C ALA A 151 -2.66 9.54 -15.35
N ILE A 152 -1.67 10.40 -15.10
CA ILE A 152 -0.30 10.00 -14.75
C ILE A 152 -0.31 9.18 -13.46
N LEU A 153 -0.97 9.65 -12.41
CA LEU A 153 -1.10 8.92 -11.14
C LEU A 153 -1.76 7.55 -11.34
N PHE A 154 -2.76 7.45 -12.21
CA PHE A 154 -3.42 6.18 -12.52
C PHE A 154 -2.45 5.18 -13.15
N VAL A 155 -1.66 5.62 -14.11
CA VAL A 155 -0.64 4.77 -14.76
C VAL A 155 0.44 4.36 -13.76
N CYS A 156 0.91 5.28 -12.91
CA CYS A 156 1.87 4.98 -11.86
C CYS A 156 1.32 3.95 -10.87
N ASN A 157 0.11 4.15 -10.34
CA ASN A 157 -0.54 3.20 -9.42
C ASN A 157 -0.73 1.82 -10.06
N LEU A 158 -1.10 1.76 -11.35
CA LEU A 158 -1.25 0.50 -12.08
C LEU A 158 0.10 -0.23 -12.21
N ALA A 159 1.15 0.49 -12.56
CA ALA A 159 2.51 -0.05 -12.66
C ALA A 159 3.02 -0.55 -11.30
N THR A 160 2.81 0.24 -10.24
CA THR A 160 3.14 -0.10 -8.86
C THR A 160 2.40 -1.35 -8.38
N LEU A 161 1.09 -1.46 -8.64
CA LEU A 161 0.30 -2.64 -8.28
C LEU A 161 0.81 -3.90 -9.01
N LYS A 162 1.11 -3.78 -10.29
CA LYS A 162 1.66 -4.89 -11.09
C LYS A 162 3.03 -5.34 -10.55
N TYR A 163 3.87 -4.38 -10.19
CA TYR A 163 5.19 -4.65 -9.60
C TYR A 163 5.06 -5.36 -8.23
N HIS A 164 4.20 -4.86 -7.34
CA HIS A 164 3.97 -5.49 -6.03
C HIS A 164 3.41 -6.90 -6.14
N ARG A 165 2.46 -7.15 -7.05
CA ARG A 165 1.95 -8.49 -7.31
C ARG A 165 3.04 -9.43 -7.84
N GLY A 166 3.95 -8.92 -8.65
CA GLY A 166 5.12 -9.67 -9.13
C GLY A 166 6.04 -10.08 -7.99
N LEU A 167 6.40 -9.14 -7.11
CA LEU A 167 7.22 -9.40 -5.93
C LEU A 167 6.55 -10.38 -4.95
N TYR A 168 5.24 -10.24 -4.73
CA TYR A 168 4.45 -11.12 -3.88
C TYR A 168 4.49 -12.58 -4.38
N LYS A 169 4.41 -12.79 -5.69
CA LYS A 169 4.50 -14.13 -6.28
C LYS A 169 5.90 -14.73 -6.20
N GLN A 170 6.95 -13.89 -6.22
CA GLN A 170 8.33 -14.30 -6.11
C GLN A 170 8.76 -14.56 -4.65
N ALA A 171 8.12 -13.93 -3.69
CA ALA A 171 8.27 -14.27 -2.28
C ALA A 171 7.54 -15.59 -2.06
N GLY A 172 8.24 -16.71 -2.25
CA GLY A 172 7.71 -18.04 -1.94
C GLY A 172 7.39 -18.12 -0.45
N ILE A 173 6.11 -17.92 -0.12
CA ILE A 173 5.64 -17.94 1.25
C ILE A 173 5.24 -19.35 1.55
N ILE A 174 6.08 -20.02 2.31
CA ILE A 174 5.79 -21.33 2.89
C ILE A 174 5.29 -21.02 4.30
N SER A 175 4.00 -21.21 4.56
CA SER A 175 3.49 -21.24 5.93
C SER A 175 3.96 -22.57 6.54
N VAL A 176 4.95 -22.53 7.40
CA VAL A 176 5.31 -23.69 8.21
C VAL A 176 4.59 -23.54 9.54
N GLU A 177 3.59 -24.38 9.77
CA GLU A 177 3.13 -24.65 11.13
C GLU A 177 4.30 -25.38 11.81
N GLU A 178 4.99 -24.75 12.75
CA GLU A 178 5.89 -25.47 13.63
C GLU A 178 5.01 -26.48 14.40
N ASP A 179 5.19 -27.76 14.10
CA ASP A 179 4.61 -28.85 14.87
C ASP A 179 5.03 -28.69 16.33
N VAL A 180 4.12 -28.19 17.14
CA VAL A 180 4.24 -28.18 18.62
C VAL A 180 4.07 -29.62 19.17
N ALA A 181 4.18 -30.64 18.31
CA ALA A 181 3.98 -32.06 18.62
C ALA A 181 5.24 -32.78 19.12
N GLY A 182 6.25 -32.08 19.60
CA GLY A 182 7.55 -32.68 19.96
C GLY A 182 7.97 -32.52 21.41
N ASP A 183 7.06 -32.33 22.39
CA ASP A 183 7.49 -32.41 23.80
C ASP A 183 6.31 -32.76 24.72
N ARG A 184 5.81 -33.97 24.51
CA ARG A 184 4.95 -34.66 25.50
C ARG A 184 5.45 -36.10 25.63
N ASP A 185 6.59 -36.24 26.28
CA ASP A 185 6.99 -37.49 26.95
C ASP A 185 7.51 -37.15 28.34
#